data_8c0260971cb56bb5f8636e8cd233ed95
#
_entry.id   8c0260971cb56bb5f8636e8cd233ed95
#
_cell.length_a   1.000
_cell.length_b   1.000
_cell.length_c   1.000
_cell.angle_alpha   90.00
_cell.angle_beta   90.00
_cell.angle_gamma   90.00
#
_symmetry.space_group_name_H-M   'P 1'
#
loop_
_entity.id
_entity.type
_entity.pdbx_description
1 polymer ?
#
loop_
_entity_poly.entity_id
_entity_poly.type
_entity_poly.pdbx_seq_one_letter_code
_entity_poly.pdbx_strand_id
1 'polypeptide(L)'
;MVEFQNVSKNFGSTQVLHDINLKIDAGEVVVIIGPSGSGKSTLLRCINKLEEISSGALIVAGMHMTDPHVNECDIRREAGMVFQQFHLFPHLTALENVMFGPLRVRHTSKAEAREQAMALLTRVGLASRADHYPSELSGGQQQRVAIARALAVKPQMMLFDEPTSALDPELRHEVLQVMRSLAEEGMTMVIVTHEIGFARDVASRLIFIDGGTIAEDGEPAELIESGKGCARLQEFLQHVS
;
A
#
# COMPACT_ATOMS: atom_id res chain seq x y z
N MET A 1 -2.05 -13.67 -6.28
CA MET A 1 -1.01 -12.96 -5.51
C MET A 1 -1.36 -12.92 -4.03
N VAL A 2 -2.56 -12.49 -3.65
CA VAL A 2 -3.10 -12.53 -2.28
C VAL A 2 -4.43 -13.26 -2.29
N GLU A 3 -4.70 -14.09 -1.27
CA GLU A 3 -5.97 -14.81 -1.15
C GLU A 3 -6.41 -14.87 0.33
N PHE A 4 -7.55 -14.24 0.62
CA PHE A 4 -8.25 -14.31 1.89
C PHE A 4 -9.36 -15.34 1.78
N GLN A 5 -9.41 -16.31 2.70
CA GLN A 5 -10.43 -17.36 2.77
C GLN A 5 -11.09 -17.32 4.15
N ASN A 6 -12.30 -16.78 4.23
CA ASN A 6 -13.09 -16.59 5.45
C ASN A 6 -12.28 -15.94 6.59
N VAL A 7 -11.49 -14.90 6.25
CA VAL A 7 -10.60 -14.26 7.20
C VAL A 7 -11.36 -13.31 8.10
N SER A 8 -11.19 -13.50 9.41
CA SER A 8 -11.68 -12.57 10.42
C SER A 8 -10.54 -12.06 11.31
N LYS A 9 -10.70 -10.82 11.81
CA LYS A 9 -9.73 -10.18 12.72
C LYS A 9 -10.44 -9.56 13.90
N ASN A 10 -9.98 -9.91 15.11
CA ASN A 10 -10.44 -9.37 16.37
C ASN A 10 -9.32 -8.61 17.09
N PHE A 11 -9.65 -7.52 17.76
CA PHE A 11 -8.83 -6.85 18.75
C PHE A 11 -9.53 -6.95 20.10
N GLY A 12 -9.07 -7.87 20.94
CA GLY A 12 -9.77 -8.22 22.17
C GLY A 12 -11.18 -8.74 21.86
N SER A 13 -12.21 -8.08 22.38
CA SER A 13 -13.63 -8.44 22.13
C SER A 13 -14.22 -7.79 20.87
N THR A 14 -13.51 -6.88 20.23
CA THR A 14 -14.02 -6.14 19.05
C THR A 14 -13.59 -6.84 17.78
N GLN A 15 -14.55 -7.33 17.00
CA GLN A 15 -14.29 -7.87 15.67
C GLN A 15 -14.25 -6.70 14.67
N VAL A 16 -13.19 -6.64 13.87
CA VAL A 16 -12.91 -5.55 12.90
C VAL A 16 -13.02 -6.04 11.47
N LEU A 17 -12.68 -7.30 11.19
CA LEU A 17 -12.92 -7.92 9.89
C LEU A 17 -13.79 -9.16 10.08
N HIS A 18 -14.78 -9.30 9.21
CA HIS A 18 -15.80 -10.35 9.28
C HIS A 18 -15.77 -11.18 7.99
N ASP A 19 -15.31 -12.42 8.07
CA ASP A 19 -15.37 -13.45 7.01
C ASP A 19 -14.97 -12.94 5.62
N ILE A 20 -13.85 -12.21 5.56
CA ILE A 20 -13.33 -11.64 4.32
C ILE A 20 -12.92 -12.78 3.36
N ASN A 21 -13.51 -12.74 2.18
CA ASN A 21 -13.14 -13.57 1.04
C ASN A 21 -12.71 -12.64 -0.10
N LEU A 22 -11.43 -12.67 -0.46
CA LEU A 22 -10.85 -11.76 -1.45
C LEU A 22 -9.66 -12.44 -2.12
N LYS A 23 -9.62 -12.40 -3.45
CA LYS A 23 -8.46 -12.82 -4.22
C LYS A 23 -7.95 -11.63 -5.03
N ILE A 24 -6.64 -11.40 -4.99
CA ILE A 24 -5.93 -10.37 -5.76
C ILE A 24 -4.90 -11.08 -6.61
N ASP A 25 -4.98 -10.92 -7.92
CA ASP A 25 -4.06 -11.52 -8.87
C ASP A 25 -2.83 -10.62 -9.13
N ALA A 26 -1.79 -11.18 -9.73
CA ALA A 26 -0.58 -10.42 -10.05
C ALA A 26 -0.91 -9.38 -11.15
N GLY A 27 -0.38 -8.17 -11.01
CA GLY A 27 -0.61 -7.05 -11.92
C GLY A 27 -1.90 -6.28 -11.67
N GLU A 28 -2.77 -6.72 -10.74
CA GLU A 28 -3.96 -5.94 -10.37
C GLU A 28 -3.59 -4.70 -9.54
N VAL A 29 -4.29 -3.61 -9.83
CA VAL A 29 -4.31 -2.40 -8.99
C VAL A 29 -5.66 -2.35 -8.27
N VAL A 30 -5.68 -2.81 -7.03
CA VAL A 30 -6.88 -2.87 -6.20
C VAL A 30 -6.91 -1.65 -5.28
N VAL A 31 -7.96 -0.84 -5.40
CA VAL A 31 -8.20 0.28 -4.48
C VAL A 31 -9.30 -0.09 -3.48
N ILE A 32 -9.03 0.16 -2.22
CA ILE A 32 -9.95 -0.10 -1.09
C ILE A 32 -10.41 1.22 -0.52
N ILE A 33 -11.73 1.45 -0.54
CA ILE A 33 -12.38 2.63 0.01
C ILE A 33 -13.39 2.24 1.10
N GLY A 34 -13.86 3.22 1.86
CA GLY A 34 -14.89 3.02 2.89
C GLY A 34 -14.75 3.98 4.06
N PRO A 35 -15.72 4.03 4.98
CA PRO A 35 -15.72 4.90 6.14
C PRO A 35 -14.49 4.70 7.05
N SER A 36 -14.16 5.72 7.85
CA SER A 36 -13.14 5.57 8.91
C SER A 36 -13.55 4.47 9.88
N GLY A 37 -12.59 3.62 10.29
CA GLY A 37 -12.86 2.50 11.19
C GLY A 37 -13.49 1.27 10.54
N SER A 38 -13.74 1.23 9.23
CA SER A 38 -14.36 0.08 8.56
C SER A 38 -13.44 -1.14 8.38
N GLY A 39 -12.16 -1.06 8.78
CA GLY A 39 -11.22 -2.20 8.72
C GLY A 39 -10.22 -2.16 7.55
N LYS A 40 -10.23 -1.15 6.67
CA LYS A 40 -9.36 -1.06 5.48
C LYS A 40 -7.87 -1.23 5.79
N SER A 41 -7.33 -0.41 6.69
CA SER A 41 -5.92 -0.48 7.09
C SER A 41 -5.59 -1.80 7.81
N THR A 42 -6.55 -2.36 8.55
CA THR A 42 -6.39 -3.67 9.21
C THR A 42 -6.26 -4.78 8.16
N LEU A 43 -7.12 -4.78 7.13
CA LEU A 43 -7.05 -5.73 6.03
C LEU A 43 -5.70 -5.63 5.31
N LEU A 44 -5.27 -4.40 4.99
CA LEU A 44 -3.97 -4.16 4.35
C LEU A 44 -2.81 -4.67 5.21
N ARG A 45 -2.84 -4.42 6.54
CA ARG A 45 -1.79 -4.83 7.47
C ARG A 45 -1.76 -6.34 7.73
N CYS A 46 -2.84 -7.06 7.47
CA CYS A 46 -2.81 -8.51 7.47
C CYS A 46 -1.96 -9.07 6.32
N ILE A 47 -1.92 -8.41 5.15
CA ILE A 47 -1.16 -8.88 3.98
C ILE A 47 0.35 -8.94 4.27
N ASN A 48 0.91 -7.96 4.99
CA ASN A 48 2.34 -7.94 5.31
C ASN A 48 2.67 -8.44 6.74
N LYS A 49 1.71 -9.11 7.38
CA LYS A 49 1.84 -9.65 8.74
C LYS A 49 2.26 -8.60 9.79
N LEU A 50 1.78 -7.36 9.64
CA LEU A 50 1.79 -6.37 10.73
C LEU A 50 0.62 -6.62 11.68
N GLU A 51 -0.47 -7.22 11.18
CA GLU A 51 -1.57 -7.72 11.96
C GLU A 51 -1.78 -9.20 11.65
N GLU A 52 -1.93 -10.01 12.68
CA GLU A 52 -2.26 -11.43 12.53
C GLU A 52 -3.78 -11.60 12.40
N ILE A 53 -4.20 -12.48 11.50
CA ILE A 53 -5.62 -12.87 11.39
C ILE A 53 -6.06 -13.66 12.63
N SER A 54 -7.33 -13.56 13.02
CA SER A 54 -7.88 -14.30 14.16
C SER A 54 -8.46 -15.66 13.75
N SER A 55 -8.98 -15.77 12.53
CA SER A 55 -9.50 -17.02 11.95
C SER A 55 -9.47 -16.94 10.43
N GLY A 56 -9.71 -18.09 9.77
CA GLY A 56 -9.64 -18.23 8.32
C GLY A 56 -8.24 -18.58 7.83
N ALA A 57 -8.00 -18.43 6.53
CA ALA A 57 -6.69 -18.61 5.91
C ALA A 57 -6.33 -17.41 5.04
N LEU A 58 -5.07 -17.00 5.09
CA LEU A 58 -4.51 -15.93 4.27
C LEU A 58 -3.23 -16.44 3.60
N ILE A 59 -3.19 -16.32 2.28
CA ILE A 59 -2.04 -16.71 1.45
C ILE A 59 -1.52 -15.44 0.77
N VAL A 60 -0.21 -15.18 0.89
CA VAL A 60 0.45 -14.01 0.29
C VAL A 60 1.71 -14.47 -0.44
N ALA A 61 1.82 -14.19 -1.73
CA ALA A 61 2.93 -14.62 -2.58
C ALA A 61 3.22 -16.13 -2.45
N GLY A 62 2.16 -16.96 -2.32
CA GLY A 62 2.26 -18.40 -2.14
C GLY A 62 2.60 -18.86 -0.71
N MET A 63 2.81 -17.95 0.23
CA MET A 63 3.10 -18.24 1.64
C MET A 63 1.82 -18.25 2.47
N HIS A 64 1.57 -19.31 3.24
CA HIS A 64 0.47 -19.38 4.19
C HIS A 64 0.80 -18.61 5.46
N MET A 65 0.06 -17.52 5.75
CA MET A 65 0.37 -16.59 6.84
C MET A 65 0.26 -17.20 8.25
N THR A 66 -0.48 -18.28 8.39
CA THR A 66 -0.65 -19.03 9.65
C THR A 66 0.37 -20.14 9.84
N ASP A 67 1.22 -20.43 8.84
CA ASP A 67 2.27 -21.43 8.97
C ASP A 67 3.38 -20.88 9.90
N PRO A 68 3.69 -21.60 11.03
CA PRO A 68 4.72 -21.16 11.98
C PRO A 68 6.15 -21.14 11.38
N HIS A 69 6.36 -21.80 10.25
CA HIS A 69 7.65 -21.81 9.55
C HIS A 69 7.83 -20.61 8.61
N VAL A 70 6.77 -19.87 8.30
CA VAL A 70 6.83 -18.68 7.45
C VAL A 70 7.38 -17.50 8.25
N ASN A 71 8.55 -17.01 7.84
CA ASN A 71 9.19 -15.86 8.46
C ASN A 71 8.53 -14.56 7.98
N GLU A 72 8.20 -13.66 8.91
CA GLU A 72 7.65 -12.34 8.59
C GLU A 72 8.56 -11.53 7.66
N CYS A 73 9.89 -11.68 7.77
CA CYS A 73 10.83 -11.00 6.90
C CYS A 73 10.69 -11.44 5.44
N ASP A 74 10.34 -12.69 5.18
CA ASP A 74 10.12 -13.19 3.82
C ASP A 74 8.85 -12.59 3.21
N ILE A 75 7.78 -12.50 4.01
CA ILE A 75 6.53 -11.85 3.58
C ILE A 75 6.78 -10.36 3.28
N ARG A 76 7.43 -9.65 4.21
CA ARG A 76 7.71 -8.20 4.08
C ARG A 76 8.73 -7.89 2.97
N ARG A 77 9.46 -8.89 2.49
CA ARG A 77 10.31 -8.79 1.30
C ARG A 77 9.48 -8.79 0.02
N GLU A 78 8.40 -9.56 -0.01
CA GLU A 78 7.54 -9.70 -1.18
C GLU A 78 6.40 -8.67 -1.22
N ALA A 79 6.02 -8.12 -0.06
CA ALA A 79 4.97 -7.11 0.09
C ALA A 79 5.54 -5.82 0.71
N GLY A 80 6.02 -4.92 -0.14
CA GLY A 80 6.49 -3.59 0.27
C GLY A 80 5.34 -2.73 0.78
N MET A 81 5.55 -1.96 1.85
CA MET A 81 4.49 -1.11 2.42
C MET A 81 4.91 0.34 2.56
N VAL A 82 3.98 1.22 2.20
CA VAL A 82 4.05 2.67 2.34
C VAL A 82 2.91 3.12 3.25
N PHE A 83 3.24 3.84 4.30
CA PHE A 83 2.29 4.28 5.33
C PHE A 83 1.85 5.73 5.12
N GLN A 84 0.79 6.13 5.78
CA GLN A 84 0.32 7.51 5.88
C GLN A 84 1.40 8.43 6.45
N GLN A 85 2.09 8.01 7.52
CA GLN A 85 3.30 8.65 8.02
C GLN A 85 4.51 8.05 7.32
N PHE A 86 5.45 8.87 6.92
CA PHE A 86 6.56 8.48 6.02
C PHE A 86 7.50 7.45 6.63
N HIS A 87 7.63 7.43 7.97
CA HIS A 87 8.47 6.52 8.75
C HIS A 87 9.90 6.40 8.22
N LEU A 88 10.46 7.51 7.73
CA LEU A 88 11.88 7.55 7.35
C LEU A 88 12.77 7.52 8.59
N PHE A 89 13.95 6.93 8.44
CA PHE A 89 14.97 6.99 9.47
C PHE A 89 15.53 8.42 9.54
N PRO A 90 15.28 9.18 10.62
CA PRO A 90 15.59 10.61 10.67
C PRO A 90 17.09 10.93 10.67
N HIS A 91 17.92 9.97 11.06
CA HIS A 91 19.38 10.05 11.12
C HIS A 91 20.08 9.56 9.84
N LEU A 92 19.32 9.15 8.83
CA LEU A 92 19.81 8.74 7.52
C LEU A 92 19.37 9.73 6.44
N THR A 93 20.21 9.97 5.46
CA THR A 93 19.85 10.77 4.27
C THR A 93 18.78 10.04 3.43
N ALA A 94 18.21 10.71 2.43
CA ALA A 94 17.28 10.08 1.49
C ALA A 94 17.91 8.86 0.80
N LEU A 95 19.14 9.00 0.33
CA LEU A 95 19.89 7.90 -0.28
C LEU A 95 20.10 6.73 0.68
N GLU A 96 20.53 7.01 1.91
CA GLU A 96 20.78 5.97 2.92
C GLU A 96 19.48 5.28 3.36
N ASN A 97 18.36 6.00 3.44
CA ASN A 97 17.03 5.42 3.67
C ASN A 97 16.69 4.38 2.59
N VAL A 98 16.91 4.72 1.32
CA VAL A 98 16.63 3.81 0.19
C VAL A 98 17.61 2.64 0.15
N MET A 99 18.90 2.86 0.46
CA MET A 99 19.92 1.82 0.50
C MET A 99 19.71 0.79 1.63
N PHE A 100 18.96 1.17 2.68
CA PHE A 100 18.86 0.36 3.91
C PHE A 100 18.33 -1.07 3.64
N GLY A 101 17.23 -1.18 2.88
CA GLY A 101 16.62 -2.47 2.52
C GLY A 101 17.56 -3.38 1.72
N PRO A 102 18.12 -2.95 0.60
CA PRO A 102 19.10 -3.71 -0.17
C PRO A 102 20.27 -4.24 0.66
N LEU A 103 20.85 -3.40 1.51
CA LEU A 103 21.97 -3.79 2.34
C LEU A 103 21.61 -4.82 3.41
N ARG A 104 20.45 -4.68 4.06
CA ARG A 104 20.07 -5.50 5.23
C ARG A 104 19.26 -6.74 4.87
N VAL A 105 18.42 -6.64 3.85
CA VAL A 105 17.46 -7.70 3.48
C VAL A 105 17.96 -8.53 2.29
N ARG A 106 18.58 -7.88 1.30
CA ARG A 106 19.07 -8.54 0.08
C ARG A 106 20.56 -8.80 0.12
N HIS A 107 21.26 -8.34 1.16
CA HIS A 107 22.73 -8.49 1.31
C HIS A 107 23.53 -8.01 0.11
N THR A 108 23.02 -6.99 -0.57
CA THR A 108 23.63 -6.36 -1.75
C THR A 108 24.89 -5.61 -1.35
N SER A 109 25.88 -5.53 -2.24
CA SER A 109 27.09 -4.73 -1.99
C SER A 109 26.74 -3.23 -1.84
N LYS A 110 27.58 -2.49 -1.09
CA LYS A 110 27.34 -1.05 -0.88
C LYS A 110 27.35 -0.26 -2.18
N ALA A 111 28.20 -0.62 -3.14
CA ALA A 111 28.27 0.05 -4.45
C ALA A 111 26.98 -0.18 -5.26
N GLU A 112 26.53 -1.43 -5.34
CA GLU A 112 25.30 -1.80 -6.05
C GLU A 112 24.06 -1.21 -5.36
N ALA A 113 23.97 -1.26 -4.02
CA ALA A 113 22.88 -0.65 -3.27
C ALA A 113 22.78 0.85 -3.51
N ARG A 114 23.93 1.56 -3.62
CA ARG A 114 23.98 2.98 -3.93
C ARG A 114 23.50 3.27 -5.36
N GLU A 115 23.92 2.49 -6.33
CA GLU A 115 23.50 2.63 -7.72
C GLU A 115 21.99 2.43 -7.87
N GLN A 116 21.45 1.34 -7.28
CA GLN A 116 20.02 1.05 -7.27
C GLN A 116 19.21 2.16 -6.57
N ALA A 117 19.69 2.63 -5.42
CA ALA A 117 19.03 3.69 -4.67
C ALA A 117 19.02 5.02 -5.44
N MET A 118 20.11 5.39 -6.12
CA MET A 118 20.16 6.59 -6.97
C MET A 118 19.20 6.48 -8.15
N ALA A 119 19.12 5.33 -8.80
CA ALA A 119 18.15 5.09 -9.88
C ALA A 119 16.71 5.27 -9.39
N LEU A 120 16.37 4.73 -8.21
CA LEU A 120 15.05 4.88 -7.61
C LEU A 120 14.75 6.34 -7.20
N LEU A 121 15.71 7.05 -6.60
CA LEU A 121 15.56 8.47 -6.30
C LEU A 121 15.37 9.30 -7.57
N THR A 122 16.06 8.97 -8.65
CA THR A 122 15.85 9.62 -9.96
C THR A 122 14.44 9.36 -10.47
N ARG A 123 13.96 8.12 -10.38
CA ARG A 123 12.62 7.71 -10.79
C ARG A 123 11.50 8.48 -10.04
N VAL A 124 11.69 8.75 -8.74
CA VAL A 124 10.73 9.55 -7.97
C VAL A 124 11.02 11.06 -7.98
N GLY A 125 11.93 11.54 -8.86
CA GLY A 125 12.26 12.96 -9.06
C GLY A 125 13.07 13.58 -7.94
N LEU A 126 13.84 12.78 -7.18
CA LEU A 126 14.59 13.24 -6.00
C LEU A 126 16.10 13.02 -6.06
N ALA A 127 16.69 12.82 -7.25
CA ALA A 127 18.12 12.62 -7.41
C ALA A 127 18.95 13.77 -6.80
N SER A 128 18.52 15.01 -6.95
CA SER A 128 19.18 16.20 -6.37
C SER A 128 19.03 16.33 -4.86
N ARG A 129 18.17 15.50 -4.22
CA ARG A 129 17.91 15.47 -2.80
C ARG A 129 18.49 14.25 -2.09
N ALA A 130 19.33 13.47 -2.77
CA ALA A 130 19.90 12.22 -2.26
C ALA A 130 20.60 12.37 -0.91
N ASP A 131 21.34 13.45 -0.71
CA ASP A 131 22.13 13.71 0.49
C ASP A 131 21.37 14.52 1.57
N HIS A 132 20.07 14.82 1.38
CA HIS A 132 19.24 15.54 2.36
C HIS A 132 18.67 14.57 3.39
N TYR A 133 18.58 15.05 4.64
CA TYR A 133 17.89 14.36 5.73
C TYR A 133 16.39 14.58 5.65
N PRO A 134 15.55 13.69 6.24
CA PRO A 134 14.10 13.83 6.24
C PRO A 134 13.60 15.20 6.71
N SER A 135 14.26 15.82 7.70
CA SER A 135 13.92 17.16 8.22
C SER A 135 14.11 18.30 7.19
N GLU A 136 14.86 18.05 6.12
CA GLU A 136 15.15 19.01 5.04
C GLU A 136 14.25 18.79 3.82
N LEU A 137 13.34 17.81 3.88
CA LEU A 137 12.45 17.41 2.79
C LEU A 137 10.99 17.81 3.11
N SER A 138 10.25 18.25 2.08
CA SER A 138 8.80 18.43 2.22
C SER A 138 8.09 17.10 2.45
N GLY A 139 6.85 17.12 2.96
CA GLY A 139 6.05 15.91 3.18
C GLY A 139 5.93 15.04 1.91
N GLY A 140 5.64 15.65 0.77
CA GLY A 140 5.58 14.93 -0.52
C GLY A 140 6.93 14.34 -0.94
N GLN A 141 8.04 15.04 -0.67
CA GLN A 141 9.38 14.49 -0.90
C GLN A 141 9.68 13.32 0.03
N GLN A 142 9.36 13.42 1.32
CA GLN A 142 9.52 12.32 2.27
C GLN A 142 8.71 11.09 1.85
N GLN A 143 7.47 11.28 1.40
CA GLN A 143 6.63 10.18 0.92
C GLN A 143 7.22 9.50 -0.32
N ARG A 144 7.74 10.27 -1.27
CA ARG A 144 8.41 9.71 -2.45
C ARG A 144 9.70 8.96 -2.09
N VAL A 145 10.46 9.40 -1.08
CA VAL A 145 11.59 8.63 -0.53
C VAL A 145 11.08 7.32 0.12
N ALA A 146 9.95 7.34 0.85
CA ALA A 146 9.37 6.14 1.44
C ALA A 146 8.93 5.12 0.36
N ILE A 147 8.35 5.59 -0.76
CA ILE A 147 8.02 4.74 -1.91
C ILE A 147 9.32 4.15 -2.52
N ALA A 148 10.34 4.96 -2.77
CA ALA A 148 11.61 4.49 -3.31
C ALA A 148 12.28 3.46 -2.39
N ARG A 149 12.22 3.67 -1.06
CA ARG A 149 12.72 2.73 -0.05
C ARG A 149 11.98 1.39 -0.10
N ALA A 150 10.67 1.40 -0.23
CA ALA A 150 9.87 0.17 -0.34
C ALA A 150 10.19 -0.58 -1.63
N LEU A 151 10.35 0.12 -2.76
CA LEU A 151 10.72 -0.46 -4.05
C LEU A 151 12.14 -1.05 -4.07
N ALA A 152 13.06 -0.52 -3.24
CA ALA A 152 14.46 -0.92 -3.24
C ALA A 152 14.69 -2.39 -2.87
N VAL A 153 13.78 -3.02 -2.13
CA VAL A 153 13.82 -4.46 -1.85
C VAL A 153 13.25 -5.32 -2.98
N LYS A 154 12.79 -4.71 -4.09
CA LYS A 154 12.20 -5.38 -5.26
C LYS A 154 11.04 -6.30 -4.87
N PRO A 155 9.98 -5.77 -4.25
CA PRO A 155 8.83 -6.56 -3.84
C PRO A 155 7.99 -7.00 -5.05
N GLN A 156 7.19 -8.06 -4.89
CA GLN A 156 6.22 -8.50 -5.91
C GLN A 156 4.94 -7.67 -5.89
N MET A 157 4.63 -7.01 -4.76
CA MET A 157 3.49 -6.11 -4.61
C MET A 157 3.81 -4.92 -3.72
N MET A 158 3.07 -3.84 -3.92
CA MET A 158 3.13 -2.64 -3.09
C MET A 158 1.82 -2.39 -2.38
N LEU A 159 1.90 -2.16 -1.07
CA LEU A 159 0.77 -1.84 -0.20
C LEU A 159 0.85 -0.36 0.19
N PHE A 160 -0.25 0.37 0.03
CA PHE A 160 -0.33 1.80 0.35
C PHE A 160 -1.45 2.04 1.37
N ASP A 161 -1.10 2.48 2.57
CA ASP A 161 -2.05 2.83 3.64
C ASP A 161 -2.19 4.36 3.71
N GLU A 162 -3.17 4.90 3.01
CA GLU A 162 -3.48 6.33 2.90
C GLU A 162 -2.25 7.22 2.59
N PRO A 163 -1.52 6.97 1.49
CA PRO A 163 -0.20 7.57 1.26
C PRO A 163 -0.20 9.09 1.07
N THR A 164 -1.35 9.72 0.87
CA THR A 164 -1.49 11.15 0.62
C THR A 164 -2.22 11.91 1.73
N SER A 165 -2.81 11.22 2.72
CA SER A 165 -3.68 11.85 3.72
C SER A 165 -2.95 12.81 4.68
N ALA A 166 -1.64 12.62 4.87
CA ALA A 166 -0.80 13.53 5.67
C ALA A 166 -0.18 14.69 4.86
N LEU A 167 -0.57 14.85 3.58
CA LEU A 167 0.01 15.84 2.68
C LEU A 167 -0.96 16.97 2.37
N ASP A 168 -0.41 18.17 2.21
CA ASP A 168 -1.13 19.29 1.63
C ASP A 168 -1.58 18.96 0.19
N PRO A 169 -2.73 19.49 -0.27
CA PRO A 169 -3.30 19.16 -1.58
C PRO A 169 -2.32 19.35 -2.75
N GLU A 170 -1.49 20.39 -2.69
CA GLU A 170 -0.50 20.71 -3.73
C GLU A 170 0.59 19.62 -3.85
N LEU A 171 0.94 18.96 -2.74
CA LEU A 171 1.98 17.94 -2.69
C LEU A 171 1.47 16.54 -3.05
N ARG A 172 0.15 16.30 -3.02
CA ARG A 172 -0.46 14.98 -3.32
C ARG A 172 -0.20 14.56 -4.75
N HIS A 173 -0.29 15.52 -5.69
CA HIS A 173 -0.17 15.25 -7.12
C HIS A 173 1.13 14.51 -7.47
N GLU A 174 2.26 14.95 -6.92
CA GLU A 174 3.58 14.34 -7.20
C GLU A 174 3.66 12.88 -6.70
N VAL A 175 3.05 12.58 -5.54
CA VAL A 175 2.99 11.21 -5.00
C VAL A 175 2.08 10.32 -5.85
N LEU A 176 0.90 10.83 -6.24
CA LEU A 176 -0.05 10.11 -7.09
C LEU A 176 0.53 9.84 -8.49
N GLN A 177 1.35 10.74 -9.04
CA GLN A 177 2.05 10.51 -10.31
C GLN A 177 3.04 9.35 -10.21
N VAL A 178 3.81 9.25 -9.12
CA VAL A 178 4.70 8.11 -8.90
C VAL A 178 3.89 6.81 -8.81
N MET A 179 2.77 6.80 -8.07
CA MET A 179 1.92 5.62 -7.96
C MET A 179 1.30 5.23 -9.31
N ARG A 180 0.91 6.22 -10.14
CA ARG A 180 0.39 5.98 -11.50
C ARG A 180 1.45 5.30 -12.38
N SER A 181 2.69 5.77 -12.36
CA SER A 181 3.77 5.14 -13.15
C SER A 181 4.05 3.69 -12.72
N LEU A 182 3.89 3.37 -11.43
CA LEU A 182 4.01 1.99 -10.94
C LEU A 182 2.88 1.09 -11.48
N ALA A 183 1.65 1.62 -11.55
CA ALA A 183 0.51 0.91 -12.12
C ALA A 183 0.72 0.62 -13.62
N GLU A 184 1.16 1.62 -14.38
CA GLU A 184 1.45 1.51 -15.82
C GLU A 184 2.55 0.47 -16.12
N GLU A 185 3.49 0.28 -15.19
CA GLU A 185 4.53 -0.75 -15.29
C GLU A 185 4.06 -2.16 -14.89
N GLY A 186 2.79 -2.32 -14.52
CA GLY A 186 2.20 -3.60 -14.14
C GLY A 186 2.51 -4.06 -12.71
N MET A 187 2.90 -3.13 -11.81
CA MET A 187 3.08 -3.44 -10.39
C MET A 187 1.76 -3.84 -9.75
N THR A 188 1.74 -4.97 -9.06
CA THR A 188 0.60 -5.34 -8.21
C THR A 188 0.49 -4.36 -7.05
N MET A 189 -0.66 -3.71 -6.89
CA MET A 189 -0.85 -2.72 -5.82
C MET A 189 -2.15 -2.94 -5.08
N VAL A 190 -2.10 -2.77 -3.75
CA VAL A 190 -3.29 -2.69 -2.89
C VAL A 190 -3.23 -1.35 -2.17
N ILE A 191 -4.21 -0.50 -2.40
CA ILE A 191 -4.18 0.91 -2.03
C ILE A 191 -5.41 1.26 -1.20
N VAL A 192 -5.22 1.65 0.05
CA VAL A 192 -6.25 2.30 0.86
C VAL A 192 -6.12 3.80 0.64
N THR A 193 -7.17 4.46 0.15
CA THR A 193 -7.15 5.90 -0.12
C THR A 193 -8.53 6.52 -0.08
N HIS A 194 -8.58 7.84 0.08
CA HIS A 194 -9.76 8.69 -0.10
C HIS A 194 -9.73 9.48 -1.42
N GLU A 195 -8.70 9.29 -2.25
CA GLU A 195 -8.55 9.96 -3.55
C GLU A 195 -9.38 9.24 -4.62
N ILE A 196 -10.69 9.54 -4.68
CA ILE A 196 -11.64 8.86 -5.59
C ILE A 196 -11.27 9.07 -7.07
N GLY A 197 -10.79 10.28 -7.42
CA GLY A 197 -10.32 10.55 -8.78
C GLY A 197 -9.15 9.65 -9.19
N PHE A 198 -8.19 9.44 -8.28
CA PHE A 198 -7.09 8.50 -8.52
C PHE A 198 -7.58 7.05 -8.64
N ALA A 199 -8.51 6.63 -7.76
CA ALA A 199 -9.11 5.29 -7.82
C ALA A 199 -9.77 5.04 -9.18
N ARG A 200 -10.56 6.00 -9.67
CA ARG A 200 -11.23 5.93 -10.98
C ARG A 200 -10.24 5.79 -12.14
N ASP A 201 -9.14 6.58 -12.10
CA ASP A 201 -8.20 6.68 -13.23
C ASP A 201 -7.20 5.52 -13.30
N VAL A 202 -6.88 4.87 -12.18
CA VAL A 202 -5.73 3.96 -12.07
C VAL A 202 -6.12 2.55 -11.62
N ALA A 203 -7.18 2.40 -10.82
CA ALA A 203 -7.56 1.10 -10.31
C ALA A 203 -8.13 0.19 -11.41
N SER A 204 -7.70 -1.06 -11.43
CA SER A 204 -8.37 -2.11 -12.19
C SER A 204 -9.59 -2.68 -11.46
N ARG A 205 -9.63 -2.50 -10.11
CA ARG A 205 -10.70 -3.02 -9.26
C ARG A 205 -10.87 -2.15 -8.01
N LEU A 206 -12.11 -1.89 -7.66
CA LEU A 206 -12.51 -1.12 -6.49
C LEU A 206 -13.23 -2.02 -5.49
N ILE A 207 -12.80 -1.94 -4.24
CA ILE A 207 -13.42 -2.66 -3.12
C ILE A 207 -13.94 -1.61 -2.13
N PHE A 208 -15.22 -1.71 -1.77
CA PHE A 208 -15.82 -0.91 -0.73
C PHE A 208 -16.00 -1.75 0.54
N ILE A 209 -15.35 -1.32 1.62
CA ILE A 209 -15.46 -1.97 2.94
C ILE A 209 -16.34 -1.13 3.85
N ASP A 210 -17.39 -1.73 4.37
CA ASP A 210 -18.25 -1.14 5.40
C ASP A 210 -18.50 -2.16 6.52
N GLY A 211 -18.45 -1.69 7.78
CA GLY A 211 -18.66 -2.54 8.95
C GLY A 211 -17.78 -3.81 9.01
N GLY A 212 -16.57 -3.76 8.49
CA GLY A 212 -15.65 -4.90 8.50
C GLY A 212 -15.91 -5.99 7.46
N THR A 213 -16.82 -5.74 6.51
CA THR A 213 -17.16 -6.67 5.40
C THR A 213 -16.89 -6.01 4.05
N ILE A 214 -16.66 -6.81 3.02
CA ILE A 214 -16.65 -6.33 1.62
C ILE A 214 -18.12 -6.16 1.21
N ALA A 215 -18.55 -4.88 1.08
CA ALA A 215 -19.92 -4.55 0.69
C ALA A 215 -20.06 -4.44 -0.83
N GLU A 216 -19.01 -4.01 -1.54
CA GLU A 216 -18.95 -3.98 -2.99
C GLU A 216 -17.56 -4.36 -3.49
N ASP A 217 -17.50 -4.97 -4.66
CA ASP A 217 -16.30 -5.41 -5.34
C ASP A 217 -16.54 -5.42 -6.85
N GLY A 218 -15.89 -4.53 -7.59
CA GLY A 218 -16.13 -4.40 -9.03
C GLY A 218 -15.24 -3.38 -9.74
N GLU A 219 -15.55 -3.11 -10.98
CA GLU A 219 -14.84 -2.11 -11.78
C GLU A 219 -15.13 -0.68 -11.28
N PRO A 220 -14.10 0.19 -11.17
CA PRO A 220 -14.27 1.58 -10.71
C PRO A 220 -15.32 2.36 -11.50
N ALA A 221 -15.34 2.23 -12.83
CA ALA A 221 -16.30 2.92 -13.68
C ALA A 221 -17.75 2.53 -13.38
N GLU A 222 -17.99 1.26 -13.06
CA GLU A 222 -19.35 0.80 -12.70
C GLU A 222 -19.78 1.30 -11.32
N LEU A 223 -18.89 1.23 -10.34
CA LEU A 223 -19.21 1.55 -8.95
C LEU A 223 -19.25 3.07 -8.68
N ILE A 224 -18.35 3.83 -9.33
CA ILE A 224 -18.21 5.28 -9.11
C ILE A 224 -19.12 6.08 -10.06
N GLU A 225 -19.06 5.78 -11.39
CA GLU A 225 -19.70 6.64 -12.39
C GLU A 225 -21.15 6.25 -12.70
N SER A 226 -21.43 4.95 -12.79
CA SER A 226 -22.77 4.48 -13.19
C SER A 226 -23.79 4.44 -12.05
N GLY A 227 -23.33 4.64 -10.80
CA GLY A 227 -24.19 4.55 -9.63
C GLY A 227 -24.76 3.15 -9.35
N LYS A 228 -24.14 2.10 -9.92
CA LYS A 228 -24.60 0.72 -9.77
C LYS A 228 -24.30 0.11 -8.40
N GLY A 229 -23.40 0.71 -7.60
CA GLY A 229 -23.08 0.23 -6.27
C GLY A 229 -24.26 0.37 -5.28
N CYS A 230 -24.16 -0.32 -4.13
CA CYS A 230 -25.17 -0.28 -3.09
C CYS A 230 -25.43 1.14 -2.58
N ALA A 231 -26.59 1.39 -1.98
CA ALA A 231 -26.96 2.71 -1.46
C ALA A 231 -25.91 3.27 -0.49
N ARG A 232 -25.27 2.41 0.30
CA ARG A 232 -24.23 2.80 1.26
C ARG A 232 -22.96 3.32 0.59
N LEU A 233 -22.54 2.70 -0.53
CA LEU A 233 -21.42 3.21 -1.33
C LEU A 233 -21.77 4.58 -1.95
N GLN A 234 -22.98 4.74 -2.49
CA GLN A 234 -23.41 5.99 -3.10
C GLN A 234 -23.45 7.13 -2.05
N GLU A 235 -23.96 6.85 -0.86
CA GLU A 235 -23.92 7.80 0.27
C GLU A 235 -22.48 8.19 0.62
N PHE A 236 -21.58 7.21 0.70
CA PHE A 236 -20.15 7.45 0.99
C PHE A 236 -19.51 8.34 -0.07
N LEU A 237 -19.71 8.06 -1.35
CA LEU A 237 -19.14 8.84 -2.46
C LEU A 237 -19.60 10.30 -2.46
N GLN A 238 -20.84 10.59 -2.08
CA GLN A 238 -21.35 11.96 -1.96
C GLN A 238 -20.64 12.80 -0.88
N HIS A 239 -20.04 12.15 0.12
CA HIS A 239 -19.32 12.84 1.21
C HIS A 239 -17.82 13.02 0.94
N VAL A 240 -17.25 12.31 -0.05
CA VAL A 240 -15.80 12.29 -0.32
C VAL A 240 -15.46 12.96 -1.67
N SER A 241 -16.49 13.32 -2.46
CA SER A 241 -16.35 13.95 -3.79
C SER A 241 -16.14 15.45 -3.69
#